data_4cf35c536e9b5cd9c1af960d06175781
#
_entry.id   4cf35c536e9b5cd9c1af960d06175781
#
_cell.length_a   1.000
_cell.length_b   1.000
_cell.length_c   1.000
_cell.angle_alpha   90.00
_cell.angle_beta   90.00
_cell.angle_gamma   90.00
#
_symmetry.space_group_name_H-M   'P 1'
#
loop_
_entity.id
_entity.type
_entity.pdbx_description
1 polymer ?
#
loop_
_entity_poly.entity_id
_entity_poly.type
_entity_poly.pdbx_seq_one_letter_code
_entity_poly.pdbx_strand_id
1 'polypeptide(L)'
;QESRGLGDVYKRQVLAFVFGYACIATESLTKINKAAIALLMFVVCWTLYMFDPMQYLSAMHPDYTGGLAGMAEKVTSIIQEHLGDTSTTLFFLMGAMTIVEIVDQNGGFNWVRTVMKTRSKRALMWRIAFMTFILSAILDNLTTSIVMIMILRKLVADRQDRIIYASLVIIAANSGGAFSPIGDVTTIMLWNKGLITAVGVISEILIPSLVSMIIPAFILQYQLKGELHVPEVNSGTEADLGDFTELQRRAVFCIGVGGLMFVPVFKSITHLPPFVGILLVLGVLWTTTELFYSHLHRGHDQGGTMKRVSNLLSRIDMSTILFFLGILMAVACLSEVGVLQALGQGLNVWFDGNHYIVTGIIGVLSSIVDNVPLVAGCMGMYPVAPTGDMAVDGIFWQLLAYCAGVGGSMLIIGSAAGVVVMGLEKITFGWYMKKIT
;
A
#
# COMPACT_ATOMS: atom_id res chain seq x y z
N GLN A 1 35.89 -2.81 26.04
CA GLN A 1 35.05 -1.69 26.52
C GLN A 1 34.16 -1.14 25.40
N GLU A 2 34.56 -1.19 24.10
CA GLU A 2 33.77 -0.71 22.93
C GLU A 2 32.50 -1.51 22.71
N SER A 3 32.48 -2.82 22.92
CA SER A 3 31.30 -3.65 22.68
C SER A 3 30.14 -3.47 23.69
N ARG A 4 30.40 -2.92 24.90
CA ARG A 4 29.36 -2.62 25.87
C ARG A 4 28.63 -1.28 25.59
N GLY A 5 29.32 -0.30 25.00
CA GLY A 5 28.73 1.00 24.66
C GLY A 5 27.73 0.89 23.48
N LEU A 6 28.11 0.18 22.42
CA LEU A 6 27.24 -0.05 21.27
C LEU A 6 25.91 -0.72 21.67
N GLY A 7 25.97 -1.76 22.52
CA GLY A 7 24.75 -2.49 22.92
C GLY A 7 23.73 -1.66 23.71
N ASP A 8 24.13 -0.62 24.43
CA ASP A 8 23.20 0.19 25.23
C ASP A 8 22.58 1.34 24.45
N VAL A 9 23.25 1.84 23.42
CA VAL A 9 22.76 2.94 22.57
C VAL A 9 21.71 2.45 21.59
N TYR A 10 21.90 1.27 20.98
CA TYR A 10 20.86 0.64 20.14
C TYR A 10 19.57 0.33 20.92
N LYS A 11 19.67 0.00 22.19
CA LYS A 11 18.51 -0.33 23.03
C LYS A 11 17.51 0.82 23.09
N ARG A 12 17.95 2.07 23.12
CA ARG A 12 17.06 3.25 23.24
C ARG A 12 16.21 3.44 21.99
N GLN A 13 16.80 3.40 20.79
CA GLN A 13 16.07 3.52 19.54
C GLN A 13 15.16 2.32 19.32
N VAL A 14 15.66 1.09 19.57
CA VAL A 14 14.84 -0.12 19.47
C VAL A 14 13.65 -0.07 20.43
N LEU A 15 13.88 0.34 21.69
CA LEU A 15 12.80 0.48 22.67
C LEU A 15 11.79 1.55 22.25
N ALA A 16 12.24 2.72 21.78
CA ALA A 16 11.36 3.78 21.28
C ALA A 16 10.54 3.31 20.07
N PHE A 17 11.17 2.60 19.13
CA PHE A 17 10.51 2.05 17.96
C PHE A 17 9.50 0.96 18.33
N VAL A 18 9.89 -0.02 19.14
CA VAL A 18 8.99 -1.11 19.57
C VAL A 18 7.82 -0.57 20.39
N PHE A 19 8.06 0.40 21.28
CA PHE A 19 7.00 1.05 22.03
C PHE A 19 6.04 1.81 21.13
N GLY A 20 6.55 2.63 20.19
CA GLY A 20 5.74 3.34 19.21
C GLY A 20 4.94 2.36 18.35
N TYR A 21 5.57 1.25 17.93
CA TYR A 21 4.90 0.23 17.15
C TYR A 21 3.78 -0.47 17.92
N ALA A 22 4.01 -0.80 19.21
CA ALA A 22 2.97 -1.33 20.09
C ALA A 22 1.78 -0.36 20.22
N CYS A 23 2.05 0.95 20.32
CA CYS A 23 0.99 1.97 20.32
C CYS A 23 0.22 2.03 18.99
N ILE A 24 0.88 1.87 17.83
CA ILE A 24 0.24 1.77 16.52
C ILE A 24 -0.65 0.53 16.47
N ALA A 25 -0.15 -0.64 16.89
CA ALA A 25 -0.92 -1.89 16.91
C ALA A 25 -2.16 -1.83 17.83
N THR A 26 -2.13 -0.97 18.85
CA THR A 26 -3.25 -0.76 19.78
C THR A 26 -4.20 0.38 19.39
N GLU A 27 -4.12 0.92 18.17
CA GLU A 27 -5.00 1.99 17.67
C GLU A 27 -6.49 1.69 17.89
N SER A 28 -6.92 0.45 17.67
CA SER A 28 -8.31 0.02 17.87
C SER A 28 -8.80 0.18 19.33
N LEU A 29 -7.89 0.07 20.29
CA LEU A 29 -8.16 0.21 21.73
C LEU A 29 -8.03 1.66 22.19
N THR A 30 -6.94 2.33 21.81
CA THR A 30 -6.62 3.68 22.24
C THR A 30 -7.39 4.76 21.51
N LYS A 31 -7.90 4.46 20.30
CA LYS A 31 -8.53 5.42 19.38
C LYS A 31 -7.61 6.56 18.94
N ILE A 32 -6.32 6.45 19.17
CA ILE A 32 -5.32 7.40 18.68
C ILE A 32 -4.93 7.00 17.27
N ASN A 33 -5.03 7.94 16.34
CA ASN A 33 -4.69 7.69 14.94
C ASN A 33 -3.21 7.28 14.80
N LYS A 34 -2.96 6.18 14.10
CA LYS A 34 -1.60 5.63 13.87
C LYS A 34 -0.63 6.62 13.24
N ALA A 35 -1.11 7.56 12.44
CA ALA A 35 -0.27 8.59 11.83
C ALA A 35 0.37 9.51 12.88
N ALA A 36 -0.38 9.91 13.90
CA ALA A 36 0.15 10.75 14.99
C ALA A 36 1.28 10.03 15.73
N ILE A 37 1.10 8.73 16.02
CA ILE A 37 2.12 7.91 16.70
C ILE A 37 3.35 7.73 15.80
N ALA A 38 3.16 7.47 14.50
CA ALA A 38 4.27 7.30 13.56
C ALA A 38 5.11 8.58 13.42
N LEU A 39 4.47 9.76 13.36
CA LEU A 39 5.18 11.04 13.33
C LEU A 39 5.97 11.30 14.64
N LEU A 40 5.38 11.01 15.80
CA LEU A 40 6.08 11.10 17.08
C LEU A 40 7.27 10.13 17.11
N MET A 41 7.10 8.90 16.64
CA MET A 41 8.14 7.89 16.58
C MET A 41 9.30 8.33 15.67
N PHE A 42 9.01 8.91 14.51
CA PHE A 42 10.02 9.53 13.64
C PHE A 42 10.86 10.57 14.40
N VAL A 43 10.19 11.56 15.00
CA VAL A 43 10.87 12.65 15.70
C VAL A 43 11.66 12.13 16.91
N VAL A 44 11.09 11.24 17.71
CA VAL A 44 11.78 10.66 18.88
C VAL A 44 13.01 9.86 18.47
N CYS A 45 12.93 9.00 17.46
CA CYS A 45 14.06 8.20 16.99
C CYS A 45 15.23 9.09 16.53
N TRP A 46 14.97 10.10 15.68
CA TRP A 46 16.02 11.02 15.22
C TRP A 46 16.53 11.96 16.31
N THR A 47 15.69 12.33 17.27
CA THR A 47 16.14 13.10 18.45
C THR A 47 17.08 12.25 19.30
N LEU A 48 16.76 10.97 19.53
CA LEU A 48 17.63 10.03 20.23
C LEU A 48 18.96 9.83 19.48
N TYR A 49 18.94 9.80 18.13
CA TYR A 49 20.14 9.74 17.31
C TYR A 49 21.10 10.94 17.61
N MET A 50 20.55 12.13 17.80
CA MET A 50 21.32 13.34 18.07
C MET A 50 21.96 13.40 19.47
N PHE A 51 21.65 12.48 20.38
CA PHE A 51 22.34 12.43 21.68
C PHE A 51 23.76 11.84 21.57
N ASP A 52 24.01 10.95 20.58
CA ASP A 52 25.35 10.38 20.35
C ASP A 52 25.61 10.11 18.86
N PRO A 53 25.55 11.15 18.02
CA PRO A 53 25.59 10.98 16.55
C PRO A 53 26.98 10.60 16.06
N MET A 54 28.07 10.94 16.75
CA MET A 54 29.44 10.56 16.33
C MET A 54 29.66 9.06 16.34
N GLN A 55 29.05 8.35 17.28
CA GLN A 55 29.15 6.90 17.37
C GLN A 55 28.50 6.23 16.14
N TYR A 56 27.34 6.72 15.72
CA TYR A 56 26.63 6.19 14.55
C TYR A 56 27.32 6.60 13.24
N LEU A 57 27.74 7.86 13.13
CA LEU A 57 28.45 8.33 11.95
C LEU A 57 29.77 7.58 11.73
N SER A 58 30.54 7.31 12.79
CA SER A 58 31.78 6.53 12.66
C SER A 58 31.55 5.07 12.25
N ALA A 59 30.42 4.49 12.64
CA ALA A 59 30.09 3.10 12.32
C ALA A 59 29.48 2.95 10.91
N MET A 60 28.58 3.84 10.52
CA MET A 60 27.80 3.73 9.27
C MET A 60 28.35 4.58 8.12
N HIS A 61 29.09 5.64 8.44
CA HIS A 61 29.68 6.56 7.48
C HIS A 61 31.18 6.74 7.74
N PRO A 62 32.01 5.71 7.49
CA PRO A 62 33.44 5.74 7.82
C PRO A 62 34.21 6.84 7.08
N ASP A 63 33.66 7.33 5.94
CA ASP A 63 34.24 8.42 5.15
C ASP A 63 34.04 9.81 5.79
N TYR A 64 33.26 9.90 6.89
CA TYR A 64 33.00 11.16 7.56
C TYR A 64 34.23 11.57 8.39
N THR A 65 34.87 12.68 8.00
CA THR A 65 36.06 13.26 8.67
C THR A 65 35.81 14.64 9.30
N GLY A 66 34.56 15.14 9.26
CA GLY A 66 34.22 16.52 9.62
C GLY A 66 34.24 16.85 11.14
N GLY A 67 34.51 15.88 12.01
CA GLY A 67 34.54 16.06 13.46
C GLY A 67 33.23 16.60 14.05
N LEU A 68 33.27 17.14 15.28
CA LEU A 68 32.06 17.65 15.98
C LEU A 68 31.45 18.89 15.29
N ALA A 69 32.25 19.73 14.63
CA ALA A 69 31.77 20.95 14.01
C ALA A 69 30.84 20.73 12.81
N GLY A 70 31.08 19.71 12.00
CA GLY A 70 30.27 19.39 10.81
C GLY A 70 29.18 18.34 11.04
N MET A 71 29.07 17.82 12.24
CA MET A 71 28.20 16.70 12.59
C MET A 71 26.72 16.98 12.36
N ALA A 72 26.22 18.11 12.81
CA ALA A 72 24.81 18.50 12.63
C ALA A 72 24.43 18.67 11.16
N GLU A 73 25.34 19.23 10.36
CA GLU A 73 25.17 19.37 8.91
C GLU A 73 25.12 18.00 8.23
N LYS A 74 26.02 17.08 8.59
CA LYS A 74 26.01 15.70 8.04
C LYS A 74 24.73 14.96 8.40
N VAL A 75 24.29 15.00 9.65
CA VAL A 75 23.02 14.37 10.07
C VAL A 75 21.83 14.98 9.34
N THR A 76 21.81 16.30 9.16
CA THR A 76 20.76 16.97 8.39
C THR A 76 20.76 16.49 6.94
N SER A 77 21.93 16.34 6.31
CA SER A 77 22.05 15.78 4.95
C SER A 77 21.52 14.36 4.87
N ILE A 78 21.80 13.49 5.85
CA ILE A 78 21.30 12.12 5.92
C ILE A 78 19.76 12.11 6.04
N ILE A 79 19.21 12.93 6.92
CA ILE A 79 17.75 13.06 7.06
C ILE A 79 17.10 13.52 5.76
N GLN A 80 17.71 14.51 5.06
CA GLN A 80 17.22 15.00 3.77
C GLN A 80 17.28 13.96 2.67
N GLU A 81 18.32 13.14 2.63
CA GLU A 81 18.45 12.03 1.69
C GLU A 81 17.33 10.99 1.89
N HIS A 82 17.12 10.53 3.13
CA HIS A 82 16.02 9.62 3.46
C HIS A 82 14.65 10.23 3.22
N LEU A 83 14.47 11.54 3.49
CA LEU A 83 13.24 12.25 3.16
C LEU A 83 13.02 12.31 1.65
N GLY A 84 14.07 12.56 0.86
CA GLY A 84 14.02 12.53 -0.60
C GLY A 84 13.52 11.18 -1.12
N ASP A 85 14.12 10.09 -0.65
CA ASP A 85 13.71 8.73 -0.99
C ASP A 85 12.27 8.43 -0.61
N THR A 86 11.89 8.77 0.63
CA THR A 86 10.53 8.59 1.13
C THR A 86 9.52 9.41 0.31
N SER A 87 9.87 10.64 -0.03
CA SER A 87 9.02 11.55 -0.81
C SER A 87 8.64 11.00 -2.17
N THR A 88 9.55 10.26 -2.84
CA THR A 88 9.24 9.62 -4.14
C THR A 88 8.04 8.69 -4.03
N THR A 89 7.98 7.90 -2.96
CA THR A 89 6.87 6.98 -2.69
C THR A 89 5.60 7.74 -2.29
N LEU A 90 5.72 8.77 -1.43
CA LEU A 90 4.57 9.55 -0.98
C LEU A 90 3.90 10.33 -2.13
N PHE A 91 4.68 10.97 -3.01
CA PHE A 91 4.13 11.65 -4.18
C PHE A 91 3.50 10.68 -5.17
N PHE A 92 4.09 9.49 -5.33
CA PHE A 92 3.47 8.43 -6.13
C PHE A 92 2.09 8.06 -5.58
N LEU A 93 2.00 7.74 -4.27
CA LEU A 93 0.75 7.37 -3.62
C LEU A 93 -0.30 8.48 -3.69
N MET A 94 0.09 9.71 -3.36
CA MET A 94 -0.81 10.86 -3.40
C MET A 94 -1.36 11.10 -4.81
N GLY A 95 -0.50 10.99 -5.82
CA GLY A 95 -0.92 11.12 -7.23
C GLY A 95 -1.85 10.00 -7.67
N ALA A 96 -1.52 8.74 -7.33
CA ALA A 96 -2.36 7.59 -7.65
C ALA A 96 -3.73 7.67 -6.98
N MET A 97 -3.79 7.96 -5.67
CA MET A 97 -5.05 8.13 -4.92
C MET A 97 -5.90 9.26 -5.52
N THR A 98 -5.27 10.38 -5.93
CA THR A 98 -5.98 11.49 -6.58
C THR A 98 -6.57 11.08 -7.93
N ILE A 99 -5.81 10.36 -8.76
CA ILE A 99 -6.29 9.84 -10.05
C ILE A 99 -7.51 8.96 -9.85
N VAL A 100 -7.43 8.01 -8.91
CA VAL A 100 -8.53 7.07 -8.63
C VAL A 100 -9.75 7.80 -8.10
N GLU A 101 -9.59 8.75 -7.18
CA GLU A 101 -10.71 9.56 -6.67
C GLU A 101 -11.39 10.37 -7.77
N ILE A 102 -10.63 10.97 -8.71
CA ILE A 102 -11.18 11.66 -9.88
C ILE A 102 -12.00 10.70 -10.73
N VAL A 103 -11.48 9.50 -11.02
CA VAL A 103 -12.17 8.49 -11.82
C VAL A 103 -13.45 8.02 -11.14
N ASP A 104 -13.41 7.76 -9.85
CA ASP A 104 -14.55 7.26 -9.07
C ASP A 104 -15.67 8.30 -8.97
N GLN A 105 -15.36 9.52 -8.59
CA GLN A 105 -16.34 10.61 -8.44
C GLN A 105 -17.01 11.00 -9.75
N ASN A 106 -16.36 10.73 -10.88
CA ASN A 106 -16.93 10.95 -12.22
C ASN A 106 -17.60 9.69 -12.79
N GLY A 107 -17.81 8.65 -11.96
CA GLY A 107 -18.55 7.45 -12.35
C GLY A 107 -17.79 6.52 -13.30
N GLY A 108 -16.44 6.63 -13.34
CA GLY A 108 -15.60 5.78 -14.19
C GLY A 108 -15.70 4.29 -13.86
N PHE A 109 -16.00 3.92 -12.60
CA PHE A 109 -16.15 2.52 -12.17
C PHE A 109 -17.60 1.98 -12.25
N ASN A 110 -18.56 2.73 -12.78
CA ASN A 110 -19.97 2.27 -12.86
C ASN A 110 -20.16 0.99 -13.68
N TRP A 111 -19.30 0.73 -14.68
CA TRP A 111 -19.30 -0.50 -15.46
C TRP A 111 -19.00 -1.74 -14.60
N VAL A 112 -18.19 -1.61 -13.53
CA VAL A 112 -17.89 -2.72 -12.61
C VAL A 112 -19.17 -3.27 -11.98
N ARG A 113 -20.10 -2.39 -11.57
CA ARG A 113 -21.42 -2.81 -11.05
C ARG A 113 -22.21 -3.64 -12.06
N THR A 114 -22.12 -3.28 -13.33
CA THR A 114 -22.84 -3.99 -14.41
C THR A 114 -22.27 -5.40 -14.60
N VAL A 115 -20.95 -5.54 -14.59
CA VAL A 115 -20.27 -6.85 -14.68
C VAL A 115 -20.57 -7.71 -13.46
N MET A 116 -20.75 -7.12 -12.27
CA MET A 116 -21.05 -7.83 -11.03
C MET A 116 -22.47 -8.37 -10.93
N LYS A 117 -23.44 -7.87 -11.74
CA LYS A 117 -24.84 -8.30 -11.65
C LYS A 117 -24.99 -9.80 -11.97
N THR A 118 -25.45 -10.58 -10.98
CA THR A 118 -25.78 -12.01 -11.12
C THR A 118 -26.74 -12.43 -10.01
N ARG A 119 -27.49 -13.51 -10.23
CA ARG A 119 -28.37 -14.11 -9.21
C ARG A 119 -27.69 -15.22 -8.41
N SER A 120 -26.61 -15.78 -8.91
CA SER A 120 -25.88 -16.85 -8.24
C SER A 120 -24.85 -16.30 -7.26
N LYS A 121 -24.91 -16.68 -5.99
CA LYS A 121 -23.93 -16.34 -4.95
C LYS A 121 -22.51 -16.74 -5.32
N ARG A 122 -22.34 -17.96 -5.86
CA ARG A 122 -21.02 -18.44 -6.28
C ARG A 122 -20.46 -17.68 -7.49
N ALA A 123 -21.32 -17.39 -8.47
CA ALA A 123 -20.89 -16.60 -9.63
C ALA A 123 -20.48 -15.20 -9.24
N LEU A 124 -21.21 -14.56 -8.31
CA LEU A 124 -20.82 -13.25 -7.77
C LEU A 124 -19.45 -13.32 -7.07
N MET A 125 -19.23 -14.37 -6.27
CA MET A 125 -17.97 -14.53 -5.55
C MET A 125 -16.76 -14.57 -6.50
N TRP A 126 -16.83 -15.39 -7.57
CA TRP A 126 -15.75 -15.46 -8.55
C TRP A 126 -15.57 -14.15 -9.32
N ARG A 127 -16.66 -13.47 -9.67
CA ARG A 127 -16.58 -12.14 -10.31
C ARG A 127 -15.91 -11.13 -9.39
N ILE A 128 -16.25 -11.13 -8.10
CA ILE A 128 -15.61 -10.27 -7.10
C ILE A 128 -14.13 -10.59 -6.98
N ALA A 129 -13.77 -11.88 -6.85
CA ALA A 129 -12.38 -12.30 -6.71
C ALA A 129 -11.51 -11.79 -7.88
N PHE A 130 -11.89 -12.11 -9.11
CA PHE A 130 -11.11 -11.72 -10.29
C PHE A 130 -11.13 -10.21 -10.54
N MET A 131 -12.28 -9.55 -10.34
CA MET A 131 -12.36 -8.11 -10.52
C MET A 131 -11.50 -7.37 -9.49
N THR A 132 -11.57 -7.77 -8.22
CA THR A 132 -10.73 -7.20 -7.16
C THR A 132 -9.26 -7.43 -7.44
N PHE A 133 -8.89 -8.63 -7.85
CA PHE A 133 -7.51 -8.98 -8.19
C PHE A 133 -6.94 -8.09 -9.32
N ILE A 134 -7.70 -7.94 -10.41
CA ILE A 134 -7.29 -7.12 -11.56
C ILE A 134 -7.26 -5.62 -11.19
N LEU A 135 -8.29 -5.13 -10.51
CA LEU A 135 -8.35 -3.73 -10.11
C LEU A 135 -7.21 -3.39 -9.14
N SER A 136 -6.91 -4.27 -8.19
CA SER A 136 -5.85 -4.03 -7.22
C SER A 136 -4.45 -3.99 -7.84
N ALA A 137 -4.23 -4.71 -8.91
CA ALA A 137 -2.98 -4.62 -9.66
C ALA A 137 -2.75 -3.24 -10.31
N ILE A 138 -3.79 -2.42 -10.43
CA ILE A 138 -3.77 -1.12 -11.12
C ILE A 138 -3.98 0.05 -10.15
N LEU A 139 -4.91 -0.10 -9.18
CA LEU A 139 -5.40 0.99 -8.32
C LEU A 139 -4.79 1.03 -6.94
N ASP A 140 -4.11 0.04 -6.48
CA ASP A 140 -3.71 -0.36 -5.13
C ASP A 140 -4.77 -1.17 -4.37
N ASN A 141 -4.29 -1.89 -3.35
CA ASN A 141 -5.10 -2.82 -2.55
C ASN A 141 -6.11 -2.09 -1.64
N LEU A 142 -5.74 -0.95 -1.07
CA LEU A 142 -6.60 -0.16 -0.18
C LEU A 142 -7.79 0.43 -0.93
N THR A 143 -7.51 1.18 -1.98
CA THR A 143 -8.52 1.86 -2.80
C THR A 143 -9.45 0.86 -3.46
N THR A 144 -8.91 -0.22 -4.03
CA THR A 144 -9.71 -1.31 -4.61
C THR A 144 -10.65 -1.93 -3.60
N SER A 145 -10.19 -2.17 -2.38
CA SER A 145 -11.02 -2.73 -1.31
C SER A 145 -12.20 -1.81 -0.96
N ILE A 146 -11.96 -0.51 -0.83
CA ILE A 146 -13.02 0.48 -0.57
C ILE A 146 -14.08 0.45 -1.67
N VAL A 147 -13.65 0.57 -2.94
CA VAL A 147 -14.54 0.56 -4.11
C VAL A 147 -15.37 -0.73 -4.15
N MET A 148 -14.73 -1.88 -3.98
CA MET A 148 -15.41 -3.17 -4.02
C MET A 148 -16.41 -3.36 -2.88
N ILE A 149 -16.09 -2.90 -1.66
CA ILE A 149 -17.03 -2.94 -0.53
C ILE A 149 -18.24 -2.02 -0.77
N MET A 150 -18.03 -0.84 -1.33
CA MET A 150 -19.14 0.07 -1.69
C MET A 150 -20.07 -0.56 -2.73
N ILE A 151 -19.52 -1.26 -3.72
CA ILE A 151 -20.29 -2.02 -4.71
C ILE A 151 -21.03 -3.18 -4.06
N LEU A 152 -20.37 -3.96 -3.19
CA LEU A 152 -20.96 -5.08 -2.47
C LEU A 152 -22.16 -4.68 -1.62
N ARG A 153 -22.10 -3.54 -0.93
CA ARG A 153 -23.21 -3.01 -0.15
C ARG A 153 -24.46 -2.74 -0.97
N LYS A 154 -24.28 -2.37 -2.24
CA LYS A 154 -25.37 -2.13 -3.17
C LYS A 154 -25.92 -3.43 -3.80
N LEU A 155 -25.13 -4.51 -3.86
CA LEU A 155 -25.49 -5.77 -4.49
C LEU A 155 -25.98 -6.86 -3.51
N VAL A 156 -25.47 -6.86 -2.29
CA VAL A 156 -25.70 -7.92 -1.30
C VAL A 156 -26.34 -7.34 -0.05
N ALA A 157 -27.63 -7.57 0.14
CA ALA A 157 -28.38 -7.09 1.29
C ALA A 157 -28.02 -7.88 2.58
N ASP A 158 -27.88 -9.21 2.47
CA ASP A 158 -27.53 -10.05 3.60
C ASP A 158 -26.12 -9.77 4.10
N ARG A 159 -26.02 -9.39 5.37
CA ARG A 159 -24.75 -9.07 6.02
C ARG A 159 -23.83 -10.29 6.18
N GLN A 160 -24.38 -11.49 6.41
CA GLN A 160 -23.53 -12.68 6.59
C GLN A 160 -22.84 -13.06 5.30
N ASP A 161 -23.56 -13.08 4.18
CA ASP A 161 -22.98 -13.28 2.87
C ASP A 161 -21.96 -12.18 2.55
N ARG A 162 -22.31 -10.91 2.82
CA ARG A 162 -21.45 -9.76 2.52
C ARG A 162 -20.13 -9.80 3.26
N ILE A 163 -20.09 -10.29 4.50
CA ILE A 163 -18.85 -10.45 5.27
C ILE A 163 -17.92 -11.49 4.60
N ILE A 164 -18.48 -12.59 4.04
CA ILE A 164 -17.69 -13.59 3.32
C ILE A 164 -17.10 -13.00 2.04
N TYR A 165 -17.91 -12.29 1.25
CA TYR A 165 -17.41 -11.57 0.07
C TYR A 165 -16.36 -10.51 0.43
N ALA A 166 -16.59 -9.75 1.50
CA ALA A 166 -15.66 -8.74 1.97
C ALA A 166 -14.30 -9.34 2.39
N SER A 167 -14.33 -10.51 3.04
CA SER A 167 -13.09 -11.24 3.36
C SER A 167 -12.34 -11.68 2.11
N LEU A 168 -13.05 -12.12 1.08
CA LEU A 168 -12.42 -12.47 -0.21
C LEU A 168 -11.88 -11.23 -0.92
N VAL A 169 -12.52 -10.06 -0.78
CA VAL A 169 -11.98 -8.79 -1.30
C VAL A 169 -10.62 -8.49 -0.69
N ILE A 170 -10.43 -8.68 0.62
CA ILE A 170 -9.13 -8.47 1.29
C ILE A 170 -8.05 -9.38 0.66
N ILE A 171 -8.35 -10.68 0.54
CA ILE A 171 -7.41 -11.67 -0.01
C ILE A 171 -7.08 -11.34 -1.48
N ALA A 172 -8.10 -11.07 -2.29
CA ALA A 172 -7.93 -10.79 -3.70
C ALA A 172 -7.23 -9.44 -3.95
N ALA A 173 -7.48 -8.43 -3.11
CA ALA A 173 -6.83 -7.13 -3.22
C ALA A 173 -5.33 -7.23 -2.88
N ASN A 174 -4.97 -7.88 -1.79
CA ASN A 174 -3.58 -8.05 -1.41
C ASN A 174 -2.82 -8.96 -2.40
N SER A 175 -3.45 -10.06 -2.86
CA SER A 175 -2.85 -10.92 -3.88
C SER A 175 -2.69 -10.21 -5.23
N GLY A 176 -3.69 -9.41 -5.63
CA GLY A 176 -3.65 -8.62 -6.86
C GLY A 176 -2.64 -7.48 -6.81
N GLY A 177 -2.47 -6.86 -5.63
CA GLY A 177 -1.46 -5.82 -5.42
C GLY A 177 -0.04 -6.36 -5.47
N ALA A 178 0.19 -7.56 -4.94
CA ALA A 178 1.53 -8.12 -4.76
C ALA A 178 2.28 -8.42 -6.07
N PHE A 179 1.59 -8.76 -7.17
CA PHE A 179 2.24 -9.07 -8.45
C PHE A 179 2.44 -7.86 -9.37
N SER A 180 1.97 -6.69 -9.00
CA SER A 180 2.07 -5.48 -9.82
C SER A 180 3.03 -4.47 -9.19
N PRO A 181 3.86 -3.78 -9.99
CA PRO A 181 4.77 -2.77 -9.45
C PRO A 181 4.06 -1.55 -8.84
N ILE A 182 2.76 -1.38 -9.12
CA ILE A 182 1.94 -0.24 -8.67
C ILE A 182 0.75 -0.65 -7.81
N GLY A 183 0.55 -1.95 -7.58
CA GLY A 183 -0.65 -2.48 -6.93
C GLY A 183 -0.58 -2.55 -5.40
N ASP A 184 0.59 -2.40 -4.81
CA ASP A 184 0.80 -2.33 -3.36
C ASP A 184 1.93 -1.35 -3.04
N VAL A 185 1.83 -0.66 -1.90
CA VAL A 185 2.88 0.27 -1.44
C VAL A 185 4.24 -0.42 -1.32
N THR A 186 4.25 -1.67 -0.91
CA THR A 186 5.47 -2.48 -0.75
C THR A 186 6.18 -2.73 -2.09
N THR A 187 5.44 -3.08 -3.13
CA THR A 187 5.99 -3.26 -4.48
C THR A 187 6.43 -1.93 -5.09
N ILE A 188 5.68 -0.84 -4.84
CA ILE A 188 6.07 0.51 -5.25
C ILE A 188 7.44 0.89 -4.64
N MET A 189 7.65 0.61 -3.36
CA MET A 189 8.91 0.91 -2.67
C MET A 189 10.09 0.12 -3.24
N LEU A 190 9.92 -1.18 -3.41
CA LEU A 190 10.94 -2.04 -4.00
C LEU A 190 11.28 -1.63 -5.44
N TRP A 191 10.26 -1.27 -6.23
CA TRP A 191 10.42 -0.80 -7.60
C TRP A 191 11.07 0.58 -7.69
N ASN A 192 10.72 1.51 -6.80
CA ASN A 192 11.34 2.84 -6.72
C ASN A 192 12.84 2.74 -6.39
N LYS A 193 13.20 1.86 -5.47
CA LYS A 193 14.59 1.58 -5.10
C LYS A 193 15.36 0.77 -6.15
N GLY A 194 14.70 0.28 -7.21
CA GLY A 194 15.31 -0.50 -8.26
C GLY A 194 15.69 -1.92 -7.87
N LEU A 195 15.08 -2.46 -6.80
CA LEU A 195 15.29 -3.82 -6.31
C LEU A 195 14.53 -4.85 -7.15
N ILE A 196 13.39 -4.45 -7.71
CA ILE A 196 12.58 -5.23 -8.66
C ILE A 196 12.30 -4.40 -9.91
N THR A 197 12.11 -5.08 -11.04
CA THR A 197 11.59 -4.47 -12.26
C THR A 197 10.09 -4.75 -12.42
N ALA A 198 9.41 -3.95 -13.24
CA ALA A 198 7.99 -4.18 -13.53
C ALA A 198 7.77 -5.52 -14.22
N VAL A 199 8.65 -5.92 -15.12
CA VAL A 199 8.57 -7.21 -15.83
C VAL A 199 8.86 -8.36 -14.87
N GLY A 200 9.91 -8.23 -14.03
CA GLY A 200 10.31 -9.26 -13.08
C GLY A 200 9.18 -9.57 -12.09
N VAL A 201 8.61 -8.55 -11.45
CA VAL A 201 7.54 -8.77 -10.46
C VAL A 201 6.28 -9.39 -11.10
N ILE A 202 5.91 -8.99 -12.31
CA ILE A 202 4.74 -9.55 -12.99
C ILE A 202 5.00 -11.00 -13.39
N SER A 203 6.15 -11.32 -13.99
CA SER A 203 6.43 -12.67 -14.48
C SER A 203 6.58 -13.68 -13.35
N GLU A 204 7.23 -13.32 -12.26
CA GLU A 204 7.53 -14.24 -11.16
C GLU A 204 6.38 -14.39 -10.16
N ILE A 205 5.64 -13.29 -9.89
CA ILE A 205 4.66 -13.28 -8.80
C ILE A 205 3.21 -13.48 -9.27
N LEU A 206 2.89 -13.30 -10.54
CA LEU A 206 1.51 -13.45 -11.03
C LEU A 206 0.90 -14.80 -10.69
N ILE A 207 1.61 -15.89 -10.96
CA ILE A 207 1.10 -17.25 -10.71
C ILE A 207 0.94 -17.53 -9.21
N PRO A 208 1.94 -17.31 -8.35
CA PRO A 208 1.77 -17.43 -6.91
C PRO A 208 0.61 -16.60 -6.36
N SER A 209 0.46 -15.35 -6.82
CA SER A 209 -0.63 -14.46 -6.40
C SER A 209 -2.01 -14.97 -6.83
N LEU A 210 -2.14 -15.51 -8.05
CA LEU A 210 -3.38 -16.15 -8.49
C LEU A 210 -3.73 -17.36 -7.62
N VAL A 211 -2.75 -18.19 -7.30
CA VAL A 211 -2.95 -19.35 -6.42
C VAL A 211 -3.41 -18.92 -5.03
N SER A 212 -2.80 -17.87 -4.46
CA SER A 212 -3.17 -17.32 -3.16
C SER A 212 -4.60 -16.77 -3.11
N MET A 213 -5.15 -16.33 -4.24
CA MET A 213 -6.55 -15.90 -4.34
C MET A 213 -7.48 -17.08 -4.62
N ILE A 214 -7.12 -17.95 -5.56
CA ILE A 214 -8.00 -19.04 -6.05
C ILE A 214 -8.27 -20.08 -4.97
N ILE A 215 -7.26 -20.49 -4.20
CA ILE A 215 -7.43 -21.52 -3.16
C ILE A 215 -8.43 -21.07 -2.09
N PRO A 216 -8.28 -19.89 -1.43
CA PRO A 216 -9.27 -19.42 -0.48
C PRO A 216 -10.66 -19.21 -1.11
N ALA A 217 -10.74 -18.67 -2.33
CA ALA A 217 -12.00 -18.50 -3.05
C ALA A 217 -12.69 -19.85 -3.27
N PHE A 218 -11.95 -20.86 -3.68
CA PHE A 218 -12.48 -22.23 -3.86
C PHE A 218 -13.02 -22.82 -2.55
N ILE A 219 -12.35 -22.58 -1.43
CA ILE A 219 -12.83 -23.03 -0.11
C ILE A 219 -14.09 -22.24 0.31
N LEU A 220 -14.07 -20.91 0.19
CA LEU A 220 -15.17 -20.05 0.60
C LEU A 220 -16.45 -20.25 -0.21
N GLN A 221 -16.37 -20.72 -1.48
CA GLN A 221 -17.56 -20.98 -2.30
C GLN A 221 -18.53 -22.00 -1.69
N TYR A 222 -18.04 -22.91 -0.84
CA TYR A 222 -18.89 -23.88 -0.16
C TYR A 222 -19.74 -23.29 0.95
N GLN A 223 -19.38 -22.11 1.46
CA GLN A 223 -20.15 -21.38 2.46
C GLN A 223 -21.30 -20.58 1.82
N LEU A 224 -21.21 -20.27 0.51
CA LEU A 224 -22.18 -19.49 -0.24
C LEU A 224 -23.12 -20.42 -1.03
N LYS A 225 -24.27 -20.75 -0.45
CA LYS A 225 -25.30 -21.59 -1.08
C LYS A 225 -26.54 -20.79 -1.42
N GLY A 226 -27.20 -21.14 -2.53
CA GLY A 226 -28.46 -20.55 -2.94
C GLY A 226 -28.34 -19.34 -3.87
N GLU A 227 -29.44 -18.66 -4.07
CA GLU A 227 -29.52 -17.47 -4.91
C GLU A 227 -29.41 -16.18 -4.09
N LEU A 228 -28.95 -15.13 -4.74
CA LEU A 228 -28.93 -13.78 -4.18
C LEU A 228 -30.34 -13.19 -4.21
N HIS A 229 -30.83 -12.75 -3.06
CA HIS A 229 -31.91 -11.80 -3.01
C HIS A 229 -31.35 -10.44 -3.47
N VAL A 230 -31.48 -10.17 -4.77
CA VAL A 230 -31.16 -8.85 -5.29
C VAL A 230 -32.19 -7.89 -4.71
N PRO A 231 -31.82 -6.86 -3.95
CA PRO A 231 -32.75 -5.81 -3.59
C PRO A 231 -33.38 -5.31 -4.89
N GLU A 232 -34.70 -5.19 -4.94
CA GLU A 232 -35.35 -4.44 -6.02
C GLU A 232 -34.78 -3.04 -5.98
N VAL A 233 -33.77 -2.82 -6.80
CA VAL A 233 -33.23 -1.47 -7.02
C VAL A 233 -34.36 -0.75 -7.75
N ASN A 234 -35.13 0.01 -6.98
CA ASN A 234 -35.95 1.04 -7.59
C ASN A 234 -35.05 1.76 -8.58
N SER A 235 -35.45 1.73 -9.84
CA SER A 235 -34.80 2.31 -11.00
C SER A 235 -34.72 3.86 -10.95
N GLY A 236 -34.57 4.42 -9.76
CA GLY A 236 -34.66 5.83 -9.44
C GLY A 236 -33.43 6.42 -8.79
N THR A 237 -32.25 6.16 -9.32
CA THR A 237 -31.13 7.05 -9.01
C THR A 237 -30.22 7.23 -10.24
N GLU A 238 -30.74 7.94 -11.24
CA GLU A 238 -29.91 8.72 -12.18
C GLU A 238 -29.00 9.72 -11.41
N ALA A 239 -29.26 9.99 -10.15
CA ALA A 239 -28.47 10.84 -9.27
C ALA A 239 -27.02 10.34 -8.98
N ASP A 240 -26.74 9.05 -9.23
CA ASP A 240 -25.36 8.48 -9.11
C ASP A 240 -24.56 8.60 -10.41
N LEU A 241 -25.20 9.10 -11.49
CA LEU A 241 -24.59 9.23 -12.80
C LEU A 241 -23.98 10.62 -12.96
N GLY A 242 -23.04 11.09 -12.23
CA GLY A 242 -22.35 12.38 -12.36
C GLY A 242 -22.74 13.28 -13.56
N ASP A 243 -22.33 14.52 -13.55
CA ASP A 243 -22.69 15.52 -14.57
C ASP A 243 -22.12 15.23 -15.99
N PHE A 244 -21.22 14.21 -16.08
CA PHE A 244 -20.56 13.85 -17.34
C PHE A 244 -21.39 12.91 -18.20
N THR A 245 -21.31 13.11 -19.52
CA THR A 245 -21.83 12.17 -20.50
C THR A 245 -21.11 10.83 -20.43
N GLU A 246 -21.72 9.76 -20.96
CA GLU A 246 -21.10 8.44 -20.97
C GLU A 246 -19.72 8.43 -21.66
N LEU A 247 -19.58 9.20 -22.75
CA LEU A 247 -18.30 9.34 -23.46
C LEU A 247 -17.24 10.02 -22.59
N GLN A 248 -17.59 11.08 -21.87
CA GLN A 248 -16.68 11.79 -20.97
C GLN A 248 -16.26 10.89 -19.80
N ARG A 249 -17.19 10.12 -19.21
CA ARG A 249 -16.88 9.13 -18.16
C ARG A 249 -15.91 8.05 -18.63
N ARG A 250 -16.13 7.54 -19.84
CA ARG A 250 -15.20 6.59 -20.48
C ARG A 250 -13.84 7.23 -20.73
N ALA A 251 -13.80 8.47 -21.18
CA ALA A 251 -12.54 9.20 -21.38
C ALA A 251 -11.77 9.39 -20.07
N VAL A 252 -12.45 9.84 -18.99
CA VAL A 252 -11.85 9.98 -17.65
C VAL A 252 -11.31 8.64 -17.15
N PHE A 253 -12.08 7.55 -17.31
CA PHE A 253 -11.63 6.20 -16.95
C PHE A 253 -10.39 5.77 -17.75
N CYS A 254 -10.43 5.91 -19.08
CA CYS A 254 -9.31 5.51 -19.95
C CYS A 254 -8.05 6.34 -19.68
N ILE A 255 -8.17 7.65 -19.44
CA ILE A 255 -7.03 8.51 -19.11
C ILE A 255 -6.48 8.15 -17.71
N GLY A 256 -7.34 7.99 -16.71
CA GLY A 256 -6.93 7.68 -15.36
C GLY A 256 -6.30 6.28 -15.24
N VAL A 257 -7.10 5.25 -15.54
CA VAL A 257 -6.67 3.84 -15.41
C VAL A 257 -5.62 3.47 -16.45
N GLY A 258 -5.82 3.87 -17.71
CA GLY A 258 -4.83 3.68 -18.77
C GLY A 258 -3.53 4.43 -18.49
N GLY A 259 -3.62 5.61 -17.90
CA GLY A 259 -2.46 6.39 -17.44
C GLY A 259 -1.68 5.68 -16.32
N LEU A 260 -2.37 5.12 -15.32
CA LEU A 260 -1.71 4.31 -14.28
C LEU A 260 -0.95 3.12 -14.89
N MET A 261 -1.58 2.40 -15.82
CA MET A 261 -0.92 1.30 -16.55
C MET A 261 0.24 1.77 -17.42
N PHE A 262 0.23 3.02 -17.88
CA PHE A 262 1.30 3.60 -18.68
C PHE A 262 2.53 3.97 -17.85
N VAL A 263 2.44 4.19 -16.55
CA VAL A 263 3.57 4.61 -15.69
C VAL A 263 4.78 3.68 -15.76
N PRO A 264 4.64 2.34 -15.71
CA PRO A 264 5.78 1.44 -15.90
C PRO A 264 6.45 1.60 -17.28
N VAL A 265 5.65 1.79 -18.33
CA VAL A 265 6.14 2.04 -19.70
C VAL A 265 6.88 3.37 -19.76
N PHE A 266 6.33 4.42 -19.15
CA PHE A 266 6.97 5.74 -19.05
C PHE A 266 8.34 5.65 -18.37
N LYS A 267 8.44 4.94 -17.21
CA LYS A 267 9.72 4.69 -16.54
C LYS A 267 10.71 3.95 -17.44
N SER A 268 10.26 2.94 -18.18
CA SER A 268 11.12 2.16 -19.08
C SER A 268 11.68 2.98 -20.25
N ILE A 269 10.92 3.95 -20.75
CA ILE A 269 11.33 4.81 -21.86
C ILE A 269 12.18 5.99 -21.39
N THR A 270 11.77 6.65 -20.31
CA THR A 270 12.39 7.91 -19.86
C THR A 270 13.47 7.71 -18.83
N HIS A 271 13.52 6.55 -18.17
CA HIS A 271 14.35 6.25 -17.00
C HIS A 271 14.11 7.20 -15.80
N LEU A 272 13.04 7.99 -15.83
CA LEU A 272 12.65 8.85 -14.71
C LEU A 272 11.96 8.05 -13.61
N PRO A 273 12.02 8.53 -12.35
CA PRO A 273 11.31 7.88 -11.24
C PRO A 273 9.80 7.78 -11.50
N PRO A 274 9.13 6.71 -11.02
CA PRO A 274 7.69 6.47 -11.27
C PRO A 274 6.76 7.61 -10.86
N PHE A 275 7.10 8.36 -9.79
CA PHE A 275 6.26 9.48 -9.34
C PHE A 275 6.12 10.59 -10.41
N VAL A 276 7.13 10.78 -11.28
CA VAL A 276 7.06 11.74 -12.39
C VAL A 276 5.99 11.32 -13.39
N GLY A 277 5.92 10.01 -13.71
CA GLY A 277 4.89 9.45 -14.57
C GLY A 277 3.47 9.60 -14.00
N ILE A 278 3.30 9.36 -12.69
CA ILE A 278 2.02 9.57 -12.01
C ILE A 278 1.59 11.03 -12.05
N LEU A 279 2.49 11.97 -11.78
CA LEU A 279 2.19 13.40 -11.82
C LEU A 279 1.85 13.87 -13.23
N LEU A 280 2.49 13.30 -14.26
CA LEU A 280 2.09 13.55 -15.66
C LEU A 280 0.65 13.10 -15.92
N VAL A 281 0.31 11.88 -15.55
CA VAL A 281 -1.06 11.33 -15.71
C VAL A 281 -2.07 12.18 -14.93
N LEU A 282 -1.76 12.53 -13.69
CA LEU A 282 -2.61 13.40 -12.88
C LEU A 282 -2.83 14.76 -13.56
N GLY A 283 -1.77 15.39 -14.07
CA GLY A 283 -1.84 16.68 -14.75
C GLY A 283 -2.73 16.62 -16.00
N VAL A 284 -2.60 15.57 -16.81
CA VAL A 284 -3.44 15.36 -18.00
C VAL A 284 -4.89 15.11 -17.60
N LEU A 285 -5.14 14.24 -16.63
CA LEU A 285 -6.48 13.92 -16.16
C LEU A 285 -7.17 15.14 -15.54
N TRP A 286 -6.44 15.88 -14.69
CA TRP A 286 -6.95 17.11 -14.07
C TRP A 286 -7.34 18.16 -15.13
N THR A 287 -6.44 18.42 -16.06
CA THR A 287 -6.72 19.37 -17.15
C THR A 287 -7.95 18.95 -17.97
N THR A 288 -8.07 17.66 -18.31
CA THR A 288 -9.19 17.14 -19.08
C THR A 288 -10.51 17.29 -18.33
N THR A 289 -10.53 16.95 -17.04
CA THR A 289 -11.75 17.08 -16.22
C THR A 289 -12.17 18.53 -16.02
N GLU A 290 -11.24 19.45 -15.81
CA GLU A 290 -11.53 20.89 -15.70
C GLU A 290 -12.10 21.44 -17.03
N LEU A 291 -11.58 21.01 -18.17
CA LEU A 291 -12.13 21.36 -19.48
C LEU A 291 -13.57 20.85 -19.64
N PHE A 292 -13.86 19.62 -19.23
CA PHE A 292 -15.22 19.08 -19.26
C PHE A 292 -16.15 19.88 -18.36
N TYR A 293 -15.75 20.20 -17.13
CA TYR A 293 -16.55 21.04 -16.22
C TYR A 293 -16.78 22.45 -16.77
N SER A 294 -15.77 23.06 -17.38
CA SER A 294 -15.90 24.41 -17.93
C SER A 294 -16.90 24.49 -19.10
N HIS A 295 -17.01 23.41 -19.90
CA HIS A 295 -17.97 23.31 -20.97
C HIS A 295 -19.41 23.08 -20.45
N LEU A 296 -19.59 22.27 -19.40
CA LEU A 296 -20.89 21.99 -18.80
C LEU A 296 -21.51 23.22 -18.10
N HIS A 297 -20.68 24.07 -17.49
CA HIS A 297 -21.16 25.18 -16.63
C HIS A 297 -21.15 26.55 -17.30
N ARG A 298 -21.05 26.64 -18.61
CA ARG A 298 -21.16 27.93 -19.34
C ARG A 298 -22.50 28.69 -19.14
N GLY A 299 -23.43 28.13 -18.35
CA GLY A 299 -24.74 28.71 -18.12
C GLY A 299 -25.33 28.68 -16.71
N HIS A 300 -24.74 27.96 -15.74
CA HIS A 300 -25.31 27.84 -14.38
C HIS A 300 -24.23 27.72 -13.31
N ASP A 301 -24.23 28.65 -12.35
CA ASP A 301 -23.10 28.99 -11.48
C ASP A 301 -22.98 28.22 -10.14
N GLN A 302 -23.78 27.18 -9.85
CA GLN A 302 -23.82 26.64 -8.45
C GLN A 302 -23.69 25.11 -8.25
N GLY A 303 -23.64 24.29 -9.26
CA GLY A 303 -23.64 22.81 -9.06
C GLY A 303 -22.29 22.11 -9.23
N GLY A 304 -21.34 22.69 -9.97
CA GLY A 304 -20.12 22.02 -10.41
C GLY A 304 -18.91 22.14 -9.46
N THR A 305 -18.99 22.98 -8.44
CA THR A 305 -17.86 23.24 -7.54
C THR A 305 -17.46 22.04 -6.68
N MET A 306 -18.39 21.17 -6.34
CA MET A 306 -18.12 20.04 -5.42
C MET A 306 -17.28 18.92 -6.06
N LYS A 307 -17.32 18.77 -7.39
CA LYS A 307 -16.60 17.68 -8.11
C LYS A 307 -15.31 18.14 -8.78
N ARG A 308 -14.94 19.41 -8.67
CA ARG A 308 -13.65 19.89 -9.17
C ARG A 308 -12.52 19.23 -8.41
N VAL A 309 -11.43 18.94 -9.10
CA VAL A 309 -10.26 18.23 -8.53
C VAL A 309 -9.73 18.91 -7.28
N SER A 310 -9.72 20.25 -7.23
CA SER A 310 -9.32 21.00 -6.03
C SER A 310 -10.11 20.63 -4.77
N ASN A 311 -11.41 20.30 -4.92
CA ASN A 311 -12.24 19.84 -3.79
C ASN A 311 -12.11 18.34 -3.54
N LEU A 312 -11.76 17.55 -4.56
CA LEU A 312 -11.49 16.12 -4.40
C LEU A 312 -10.19 15.88 -3.62
N LEU A 313 -9.22 16.79 -3.70
CA LEU A 313 -7.99 16.70 -2.90
C LEU A 313 -8.25 16.64 -1.39
N SER A 314 -9.33 17.25 -0.91
CA SER A 314 -9.71 17.18 0.52
C SER A 314 -10.22 15.80 0.96
N ARG A 315 -10.53 14.91 0.01
CA ARG A 315 -11.00 13.55 0.28
C ARG A 315 -9.88 12.51 0.31
N ILE A 316 -8.66 12.91 -0.11
CA ILE A 316 -7.49 12.04 -0.05
C ILE A 316 -7.18 11.73 1.41
N ASP A 317 -6.88 10.49 1.71
CA ASP A 317 -6.49 10.07 3.05
C ASP A 317 -5.08 10.56 3.41
N MET A 318 -5.00 11.84 3.79
CA MET A 318 -3.76 12.47 4.27
C MET A 318 -3.22 11.79 5.53
N SER A 319 -4.08 11.14 6.33
CA SER A 319 -3.63 10.39 7.50
C SER A 319 -2.74 9.21 7.09
N THR A 320 -3.11 8.49 6.04
CA THR A 320 -2.29 7.40 5.48
C THR A 320 -0.96 7.93 4.93
N ILE A 321 -0.95 9.06 4.21
CA ILE A 321 0.29 9.66 3.71
C ILE A 321 1.23 10.05 4.86
N LEU A 322 0.71 10.69 5.91
CA LEU A 322 1.49 11.08 7.09
C LEU A 322 1.95 9.87 7.92
N PHE A 323 1.15 8.81 7.97
CA PHE A 323 1.56 7.54 8.57
C PHE A 323 2.79 6.97 7.85
N PHE A 324 2.76 6.89 6.54
CA PHE A 324 3.90 6.38 5.77
C PHE A 324 5.13 7.28 5.90
N LEU A 325 4.98 8.60 5.89
CA LEU A 325 6.08 9.50 6.18
C LEU A 325 6.74 9.18 7.53
N GLY A 326 5.93 9.11 8.58
CA GLY A 326 6.43 8.88 9.95
C GLY A 326 7.12 7.53 10.10
N ILE A 327 6.48 6.44 9.61
CA ILE A 327 7.02 5.09 9.76
C ILE A 327 8.29 4.87 8.93
N LEU A 328 8.33 5.35 7.67
CA LEU A 328 9.48 5.20 6.81
C LEU A 328 10.69 5.97 7.33
N MET A 329 10.49 7.18 7.83
CA MET A 329 11.56 7.98 8.44
C MET A 329 12.03 7.41 9.78
N ALA A 330 11.16 6.75 10.55
CA ALA A 330 11.57 6.04 11.77
C ALA A 330 12.40 4.80 11.44
N VAL A 331 12.02 4.02 10.41
CA VAL A 331 12.78 2.85 9.92
C VAL A 331 14.13 3.29 9.35
N ALA A 332 14.18 4.43 8.63
CA ALA A 332 15.43 5.01 8.15
C ALA A 332 16.40 5.31 9.31
N CYS A 333 15.91 5.86 10.42
CA CYS A 333 16.72 6.04 11.62
C CYS A 333 17.29 4.72 12.17
N LEU A 334 16.49 3.64 12.19
CA LEU A 334 16.98 2.31 12.61
C LEU A 334 18.05 1.76 11.67
N SER A 335 17.97 2.06 10.38
CA SER A 335 19.01 1.72 9.40
C SER A 335 20.31 2.47 9.72
N GLU A 336 20.24 3.79 9.94
CA GLU A 336 21.40 4.64 10.23
C GLU A 336 22.06 4.34 11.57
N VAL A 337 21.35 3.73 12.50
CA VAL A 337 21.89 3.23 13.77
C VAL A 337 22.57 1.86 13.61
N GLY A 338 22.37 1.16 12.47
CA GLY A 338 22.93 -0.17 12.21
C GLY A 338 22.11 -1.33 12.80
N VAL A 339 20.95 -1.08 13.40
CA VAL A 339 20.08 -2.11 13.99
C VAL A 339 19.55 -3.06 12.93
N LEU A 340 19.16 -2.55 11.77
CA LEU A 340 18.60 -3.36 10.68
C LEU A 340 19.66 -4.30 10.11
N GLN A 341 20.89 -3.82 9.90
CA GLN A 341 22.00 -4.64 9.42
C GLN A 341 22.35 -5.76 10.41
N ALA A 342 22.39 -5.44 11.71
CA ALA A 342 22.62 -6.43 12.75
C ALA A 342 21.52 -7.50 12.79
N LEU A 343 20.26 -7.09 12.61
CA LEU A 343 19.13 -8.02 12.54
C LEU A 343 19.22 -8.92 11.31
N GLY A 344 19.54 -8.36 10.13
CA GLY A 344 19.73 -9.12 8.90
C GLY A 344 20.84 -10.16 9.02
N GLN A 345 21.98 -9.77 9.61
CA GLN A 345 23.08 -10.71 9.89
C GLN A 345 22.65 -11.81 10.86
N GLY A 346 21.91 -11.47 11.93
CA GLY A 346 21.37 -12.44 12.86
C GLY A 346 20.43 -13.45 12.19
N LEU A 347 19.52 -12.97 11.34
CA LEU A 347 18.62 -13.84 10.57
C LEU A 347 19.38 -14.78 9.62
N ASN A 348 20.43 -14.29 8.97
CA ASN A 348 21.27 -15.13 8.11
C ASN A 348 21.98 -16.23 8.90
N VAL A 349 22.47 -15.92 10.10
CA VAL A 349 23.12 -16.92 10.97
C VAL A 349 22.09 -17.93 11.49
N TRP A 350 20.90 -17.48 11.92
CA TRP A 350 19.88 -18.37 12.49
C TRP A 350 19.27 -19.31 11.47
N PHE A 351 19.17 -18.89 10.21
CA PHE A 351 18.50 -19.64 9.13
C PHE A 351 19.46 -20.09 8.03
N ASP A 352 20.77 -20.07 8.28
CA ASP A 352 21.83 -20.53 7.36
C ASP A 352 21.70 -19.89 5.95
N GLY A 353 21.34 -18.60 5.91
CA GLY A 353 21.16 -17.86 4.67
C GLY A 353 19.95 -18.30 3.83
N ASN A 354 19.03 -19.08 4.39
CA ASN A 354 17.86 -19.56 3.66
C ASN A 354 16.82 -18.44 3.48
N HIS A 355 16.83 -17.79 2.33
CA HIS A 355 15.96 -16.67 1.99
C HIS A 355 14.46 -17.05 1.97
N TYR A 356 14.11 -18.29 1.65
CA TYR A 356 12.71 -18.76 1.69
C TYR A 356 12.15 -18.78 3.11
N ILE A 357 12.95 -19.23 4.07
CA ILE A 357 12.54 -19.23 5.48
C ILE A 357 12.42 -17.79 6.00
N VAL A 358 13.40 -16.96 5.73
CA VAL A 358 13.41 -15.55 6.16
C VAL A 358 12.19 -14.79 5.60
N THR A 359 11.95 -14.86 4.30
CA THR A 359 10.81 -14.18 3.66
C THR A 359 9.48 -14.78 4.08
N GLY A 360 9.41 -16.10 4.30
CA GLY A 360 8.23 -16.77 4.86
C GLY A 360 7.88 -16.27 6.26
N ILE A 361 8.86 -16.11 7.15
CA ILE A 361 8.67 -15.53 8.50
C ILE A 361 8.20 -14.08 8.37
N ILE A 362 8.80 -13.29 7.48
CA ILE A 362 8.37 -11.91 7.22
C ILE A 362 6.91 -11.88 6.76
N GLY A 363 6.49 -12.81 5.89
CA GLY A 363 5.10 -12.96 5.47
C GLY A 363 4.14 -13.25 6.62
N VAL A 364 4.52 -14.13 7.54
CA VAL A 364 3.75 -14.39 8.76
C VAL A 364 3.69 -13.15 9.65
N LEU A 365 4.82 -12.46 9.84
CA LEU A 365 4.85 -11.20 10.60
C LEU A 365 3.99 -10.12 9.95
N SER A 366 3.92 -10.06 8.62
CA SER A 366 3.05 -9.13 7.87
C SER A 366 1.57 -9.33 8.16
N SER A 367 1.16 -10.47 8.69
CA SER A 367 -0.21 -10.68 9.13
C SER A 367 -0.58 -9.88 10.40
N ILE A 368 0.41 -9.53 11.21
CA ILE A 368 0.24 -8.81 12.49
C ILE A 368 0.70 -7.36 12.37
N VAL A 369 1.79 -7.17 11.64
CA VAL A 369 2.52 -5.91 11.45
C VAL A 369 2.23 -5.42 10.03
N ASP A 370 1.93 -4.13 9.87
CA ASP A 370 1.73 -3.54 8.53
C ASP A 370 2.91 -3.89 7.60
N ASN A 371 2.60 -4.28 6.36
CA ASN A 371 3.58 -4.76 5.38
C ASN A 371 4.65 -3.71 5.03
N VAL A 372 4.32 -2.42 5.04
CA VAL A 372 5.21 -1.33 4.62
C VAL A 372 6.46 -1.20 5.51
N PRO A 373 6.35 -1.09 6.85
CA PRO A 373 7.53 -1.04 7.70
C PRO A 373 8.38 -2.32 7.67
N LEU A 374 7.77 -3.49 7.44
CA LEU A 374 8.51 -4.74 7.30
C LEU A 374 9.40 -4.73 6.05
N VAL A 375 8.83 -4.34 4.90
CA VAL A 375 9.59 -4.25 3.64
C VAL A 375 10.66 -3.17 3.74
N ALA A 376 10.34 -2.00 4.31
CA ALA A 376 11.33 -0.94 4.55
C ALA A 376 12.48 -1.43 5.43
N GLY A 377 12.17 -2.18 6.49
CA GLY A 377 13.16 -2.81 7.35
C GLY A 377 14.06 -3.77 6.58
N CYS A 378 13.49 -4.65 5.76
CA CYS A 378 14.25 -5.60 4.95
C CYS A 378 15.16 -4.92 3.92
N MET A 379 14.70 -3.81 3.31
CA MET A 379 15.54 -3.00 2.41
C MET A 379 16.76 -2.41 3.13
N GLY A 380 16.63 -2.09 4.42
CA GLY A 380 17.75 -1.64 5.26
C GLY A 380 18.63 -2.77 5.80
N MET A 381 18.12 -4.02 5.88
CA MET A 381 18.86 -5.18 6.37
C MET A 381 19.84 -5.74 5.36
N TYR A 382 19.46 -5.72 4.08
CA TYR A 382 20.16 -6.47 3.03
C TYR A 382 20.62 -5.54 1.91
N PRO A 383 21.92 -5.57 1.55
CA PRO A 383 22.42 -4.84 0.39
C PRO A 383 22.06 -5.56 -0.91
N VAL A 384 21.94 -4.81 -1.98
CA VAL A 384 21.79 -5.37 -3.33
C VAL A 384 23.11 -5.98 -3.78
N ALA A 385 23.08 -7.23 -4.23
CA ALA A 385 24.22 -7.90 -4.80
C ALA A 385 24.24 -7.76 -6.34
N PRO A 386 25.41 -7.84 -6.99
CA PRO A 386 25.49 -7.81 -8.44
C PRO A 386 24.89 -9.06 -9.12
N THR A 387 24.84 -10.19 -8.42
CA THR A 387 24.33 -11.49 -8.91
C THR A 387 23.75 -12.31 -7.77
N GLY A 388 22.94 -13.33 -8.11
CA GLY A 388 22.34 -14.26 -7.15
C GLY A 388 21.03 -13.76 -6.57
N ASP A 389 20.63 -14.35 -5.43
CA ASP A 389 19.30 -14.17 -4.82
C ASP A 389 19.02 -12.73 -4.37
N MET A 390 20.06 -11.97 -4.07
CA MET A 390 20.01 -10.56 -3.65
C MET A 390 20.24 -9.57 -4.80
N ALA A 391 20.35 -10.03 -6.04
CA ALA A 391 20.44 -9.15 -7.20
C ALA A 391 19.11 -8.45 -7.48
N VAL A 392 19.12 -7.46 -8.38
CA VAL A 392 17.88 -6.89 -8.91
C VAL A 392 17.05 -8.00 -9.55
N ASP A 393 15.75 -8.07 -9.24
CA ASP A 393 14.85 -9.17 -9.59
C ASP A 393 15.24 -10.54 -8.98
N GLY A 394 16.20 -10.57 -8.05
CA GLY A 394 16.58 -11.77 -7.34
C GLY A 394 15.43 -12.35 -6.50
N ILE A 395 15.53 -13.66 -6.24
CA ILE A 395 14.46 -14.41 -5.56
C ILE A 395 14.07 -13.82 -4.19
N PHE A 396 15.02 -13.25 -3.45
CA PHE A 396 14.76 -12.63 -2.15
C PHE A 396 13.76 -11.46 -2.27
N TRP A 397 14.01 -10.54 -3.21
CA TRP A 397 13.17 -9.36 -3.39
C TRP A 397 11.79 -9.70 -3.93
N GLN A 398 11.70 -10.69 -4.83
CA GLN A 398 10.44 -11.20 -5.35
C GLN A 398 9.62 -11.89 -4.25
N LEU A 399 10.25 -12.76 -3.46
CA LEU A 399 9.60 -13.41 -2.33
C LEU A 399 9.20 -12.41 -1.24
N LEU A 400 10.02 -11.39 -0.99
CA LEU A 400 9.69 -10.34 -0.03
C LEU A 400 8.43 -9.58 -0.46
N ALA A 401 8.35 -9.16 -1.73
CA ALA A 401 7.18 -8.50 -2.28
C ALA A 401 5.92 -9.38 -2.12
N TYR A 402 6.02 -10.65 -2.52
CA TYR A 402 4.92 -11.61 -2.44
C TYR A 402 4.51 -11.91 -1.00
N CYS A 403 5.46 -12.30 -0.14
CA CYS A 403 5.17 -12.71 1.23
C CYS A 403 4.65 -11.54 2.08
N ALA A 404 5.23 -10.36 1.95
CA ALA A 404 4.76 -9.19 2.67
C ALA A 404 3.36 -8.74 2.19
N GLY A 405 3.14 -8.67 0.89
CA GLY A 405 1.85 -8.27 0.32
C GLY A 405 0.73 -9.25 0.64
N VAL A 406 0.90 -10.52 0.29
CA VAL A 406 -0.12 -11.57 0.51
C VAL A 406 -0.28 -11.91 1.98
N GLY A 407 0.81 -11.92 2.76
CA GLY A 407 0.81 -12.22 4.19
C GLY A 407 -0.11 -11.30 4.99
N GLY A 408 -0.26 -10.04 4.60
CA GLY A 408 -1.22 -9.10 5.18
C GLY A 408 -2.68 -9.55 5.13
N SER A 409 -3.02 -10.57 4.33
CA SER A 409 -4.37 -11.16 4.28
C SER A 409 -4.61 -12.27 5.29
N MET A 410 -3.58 -12.83 5.91
CA MET A 410 -3.73 -13.95 6.86
C MET A 410 -4.54 -13.52 8.08
N LEU A 411 -4.29 -12.32 8.60
CA LEU A 411 -5.12 -11.71 9.65
C LEU A 411 -5.67 -10.37 9.13
N ILE A 412 -6.89 -10.04 9.53
CA ILE A 412 -7.59 -8.84 9.01
C ILE A 412 -6.89 -7.51 9.33
N ILE A 413 -5.99 -7.51 10.32
CA ILE A 413 -5.23 -6.33 10.75
C ILE A 413 -3.88 -6.18 10.04
N GLY A 414 -3.46 -7.17 9.25
CA GLY A 414 -2.13 -7.22 8.64
C GLY A 414 -1.94 -6.30 7.44
N SER A 415 -3.01 -5.70 6.91
CA SER A 415 -2.93 -4.78 5.79
C SER A 415 -3.91 -3.62 5.92
N ALA A 416 -3.60 -2.48 5.30
CA ALA A 416 -4.49 -1.32 5.26
C ALA A 416 -5.86 -1.69 4.66
N ALA A 417 -5.88 -2.52 3.61
CA ALA A 417 -7.10 -3.06 3.01
C ALA A 417 -7.95 -3.84 4.01
N GLY A 418 -7.34 -4.72 4.80
CA GLY A 418 -8.00 -5.50 5.85
C GLY A 418 -8.63 -4.61 6.94
N VAL A 419 -7.86 -3.65 7.45
CA VAL A 419 -8.31 -2.73 8.51
C VAL A 419 -9.51 -1.89 8.04
N VAL A 420 -9.47 -1.36 6.82
CA VAL A 420 -10.58 -0.57 6.28
C VAL A 420 -11.83 -1.42 6.06
N VAL A 421 -11.69 -2.61 5.47
CA VAL A 421 -12.82 -3.53 5.27
C VAL A 421 -13.41 -3.98 6.61
N MET A 422 -12.56 -4.24 7.62
CA MET A 422 -12.99 -4.53 9.00
C MET A 422 -13.87 -3.42 9.56
N GLY A 423 -13.45 -2.17 9.39
CA GLY A 423 -14.20 -1.00 9.85
C GLY A 423 -15.52 -0.81 9.09
N LEU A 424 -15.48 -0.90 7.77
CA LEU A 424 -16.64 -0.70 6.91
C LEU A 424 -17.71 -1.76 7.14
N GLU A 425 -17.37 -3.04 7.19
CA GLU A 425 -18.32 -4.16 7.34
C GLU A 425 -18.49 -4.60 8.80
N LYS A 426 -17.80 -3.95 9.75
CA LYS A 426 -17.82 -4.29 11.18
C LYS A 426 -17.48 -5.77 11.42
N ILE A 427 -16.47 -6.28 10.70
CA ILE A 427 -15.96 -7.64 10.88
C ILE A 427 -15.12 -7.66 12.15
N THR A 428 -15.33 -8.63 13.04
CA THR A 428 -14.49 -8.77 14.22
C THR A 428 -13.24 -9.58 13.92
N PHE A 429 -12.11 -9.21 14.53
CA PHE A 429 -10.86 -9.94 14.41
C PHE A 429 -11.02 -11.45 14.70
N GLY A 430 -11.73 -11.79 15.80
CA GLY A 430 -11.94 -13.19 16.18
C GLY A 430 -12.78 -13.97 15.17
N TRP A 431 -13.76 -13.34 14.51
CA TRP A 431 -14.54 -13.99 13.45
C TRP A 431 -13.66 -14.28 12.23
N TYR A 432 -12.87 -13.31 11.79
CA TYR A 432 -11.99 -13.47 10.64
C TYR A 432 -10.96 -14.57 10.89
N MET A 433 -10.27 -14.52 12.02
CA MET A 433 -9.29 -15.52 12.43
C MET A 433 -9.88 -16.96 12.49
N LYS A 434 -11.15 -17.11 12.92
CA LYS A 434 -11.78 -18.43 13.03
C LYS A 434 -12.33 -18.97 11.71
N LYS A 435 -12.70 -18.09 10.76
CA LYS A 435 -13.47 -18.46 9.56
C LYS A 435 -12.70 -18.33 8.27
N ILE A 436 -11.67 -17.50 8.23
CA ILE A 436 -10.92 -17.12 7.03
C ILE A 436 -9.47 -17.60 7.12
N THR A 437 -8.79 -17.30 8.24
CA THR A 437 -7.43 -17.79 8.53
C THR A 437 -7.44 -19.28 8.85
#